data_b06e35182b403b6aac1ff4892b174eb2
#
_entry.id   b06e35182b403b6aac1ff4892b174eb2
#
_cell.length_a   1.000
_cell.length_b   1.000
_cell.length_c   1.000
_cell.angle_alpha   90.00
_cell.angle_beta   90.00
_cell.angle_gamma   90.00
#
_symmetry.space_group_name_H-M   'P 1'
#
loop_
_entity.id
_entity.type
_entity.pdbx_description
1 polymer ?
#
loop_
_entity_poly.entity_id
_entity_poly.type
_entity_poly.pdbx_seq_one_letter_code
_entity_poly.pdbx_strand_id
1 'polypeptide(L)'
;RPEEGVQRGSVMDTEYPGDPLTPGVGATKDAKRLSLKAAKTITSIPVLPISYGDAQPLLAAISGPTAPDTWRGALPITYRIGPGPAKVHLVVTSNWDLKTIYDVIAKMPGSETPDQWVIRGNHHDAWVNGADDPISGMVVELEEARALGELVKQGWRPKRTIIYCAWDGEEPGLLGSTEWVEQHQDELRQHAVLYLNSDSSARGYLNIAGSHTLERAVNQVEREVQDPEKHITVWKRAYLRRVGRAGNPEDREELRDRADLRLGALGDGSDYTAFLDYAGVAALNMGFGGESGGGVYHSIYDDFYWYTHFGDTKFVYERALAQMAGSTVMRFADADLLPFDPTGSADTIKRYVAELKKELKQQQERARERNREVEEGVFTATADPEKQYVPPPKQPVPPYLNFAPLENGVEAYARAAQRYRQAVAKLNDNDGAAWRSPALQAINAKLLLTERTFTLSQGLKERPWFKHQIYAPGAYTGYGAKTIPAVREAMEEKKWKDADDGAVIVGQVLMNEASLVDSIAQELEEAEGQRPAMQQAKQIDTKGQQVQKQQSGR
;
A
#
# COMPACT_ATOMS: atom_id res chain seq x y z
N ARG A 1 16.78 -21.48 -6.06
CA ARG A 1 17.95 -20.58 -5.99
C ARG A 1 19.22 -21.44 -5.97
N PRO A 2 20.27 -21.09 -6.75
CA PRO A 2 21.57 -21.76 -6.65
C PRO A 2 22.19 -21.64 -5.27
N GLU A 3 23.09 -22.58 -4.91
CA GLU A 3 23.71 -22.68 -3.59
C GLU A 3 24.54 -21.43 -3.24
N GLU A 4 25.17 -20.83 -4.23
CA GLU A 4 25.98 -19.62 -4.14
C GLU A 4 25.17 -18.33 -4.24
N GLY A 5 23.86 -18.44 -4.49
CA GLY A 5 23.00 -17.30 -4.69
C GLY A 5 22.79 -16.48 -3.42
N VAL A 6 23.23 -15.23 -3.45
CA VAL A 6 23.05 -14.25 -2.36
C VAL A 6 21.87 -13.35 -2.69
N GLN A 7 20.90 -13.25 -1.78
CA GLN A 7 19.86 -12.24 -1.81
C GLN A 7 20.36 -11.00 -1.07
N ARG A 8 20.42 -9.88 -1.77
CA ARG A 8 20.80 -8.59 -1.17
C ARG A 8 19.57 -7.93 -0.55
N GLY A 9 19.81 -6.93 0.29
CA GLY A 9 18.77 -6.17 0.94
C GLY A 9 19.36 -5.26 1.99
N SER A 10 18.71 -4.14 2.27
CA SER A 10 19.06 -3.28 3.39
C SER A 10 18.61 -3.92 4.71
N VAL A 11 19.43 -3.72 5.74
CA VAL A 11 19.08 -4.03 7.13
C VAL A 11 19.10 -2.72 7.90
N MET A 12 17.92 -2.24 8.25
CA MET A 12 17.73 -0.96 8.93
C MET A 12 16.59 -1.06 9.93
N ASP A 13 16.55 -0.16 10.89
CA ASP A 13 15.40 0.01 11.75
C ASP A 13 14.27 0.73 10.97
N THR A 14 13.02 0.36 11.21
CA THR A 14 11.85 0.89 10.48
C THR A 14 11.24 2.13 11.13
N GLU A 15 12.06 3.05 11.65
CA GLU A 15 11.57 4.30 12.22
C GLU A 15 11.14 5.29 11.13
N TYR A 16 11.83 5.29 10.00
CA TYR A 16 11.54 6.07 8.79
C TYR A 16 12.32 5.51 7.59
N PRO A 17 11.83 5.63 6.36
CA PRO A 17 12.58 5.37 5.13
C PRO A 17 13.36 6.62 4.69
N GLY A 18 14.02 6.54 3.53
CA GLY A 18 14.75 7.66 2.94
C GLY A 18 16.16 7.84 3.47
N ASP A 19 16.77 9.00 3.23
CA ASP A 19 18.12 9.32 3.70
C ASP A 19 18.14 9.31 5.24
N PRO A 20 18.94 8.42 5.85
CA PRO A 20 19.04 8.34 7.31
C PRO A 20 19.40 9.65 7.99
N LEU A 21 19.98 10.60 7.26
CA LEU A 21 20.48 11.86 7.81
C LEU A 21 19.50 13.03 7.68
N THR A 22 18.40 12.87 6.94
CA THR A 22 17.43 13.94 6.68
C THR A 22 15.96 13.57 6.94
N PRO A 23 15.61 12.82 8.01
CA PRO A 23 14.24 12.35 8.22
C PRO A 23 13.25 13.51 8.28
N GLY A 24 12.22 13.46 7.45
CA GLY A 24 11.15 14.46 7.37
C GLY A 24 11.52 15.74 6.61
N VAL A 25 12.68 15.77 5.94
CA VAL A 25 13.17 16.93 5.18
C VAL A 25 13.90 16.44 3.94
N GLY A 26 13.44 16.81 2.76
CA GLY A 26 14.08 16.36 1.51
C GLY A 26 15.59 16.59 1.48
N ALA A 27 16.36 15.58 1.08
CA ALA A 27 17.84 15.53 1.09
C ALA A 27 18.50 16.41 0.02
N THR A 28 18.08 17.66 -0.07
CA THR A 28 18.67 18.65 -0.97
C THR A 28 20.11 18.97 -0.59
N LYS A 29 20.85 19.63 -1.50
CA LYS A 29 22.25 20.03 -1.27
C LYS A 29 22.44 20.81 0.03
N ASP A 30 21.48 21.67 0.37
CA ASP A 30 21.53 22.57 1.53
C ASP A 30 20.76 22.02 2.75
N ALA A 31 20.27 20.80 2.70
CA ALA A 31 19.55 20.16 3.80
C ALA A 31 20.44 20.02 5.03
N LYS A 32 19.89 20.32 6.20
CA LYS A 32 20.55 20.11 7.47
C LYS A 32 20.54 18.61 7.82
N ARG A 33 21.70 17.99 7.81
CA ARG A 33 21.85 16.57 8.05
C ARG A 33 22.18 16.25 9.52
N LEU A 34 21.65 15.13 9.99
CA LEU A 34 22.06 14.51 11.23
C LEU A 34 23.51 14.01 11.13
N SER A 35 24.16 13.80 12.26
CA SER A 35 25.40 13.00 12.28
C SER A 35 25.05 11.52 12.13
N LEU A 36 25.94 10.70 11.58
CA LEU A 36 25.77 9.24 11.49
C LEU A 36 25.38 8.60 12.84
N LYS A 37 25.94 9.10 13.94
CA LYS A 37 25.62 8.60 15.29
C LYS A 37 24.19 8.95 15.74
N ALA A 38 23.60 10.00 15.19
CA ALA A 38 22.24 10.44 15.54
C ALA A 38 21.18 9.84 14.62
N ALA A 39 21.58 9.27 13.50
CA ALA A 39 20.67 8.57 12.57
C ALA A 39 20.20 7.25 13.18
N LYS A 40 18.89 7.10 13.36
CA LYS A 40 18.30 5.97 14.08
C LYS A 40 18.14 4.72 13.22
N THR A 41 18.00 4.88 11.93
CA THR A 41 17.79 3.76 10.98
C THR A 41 19.11 3.07 10.59
N ILE A 42 20.25 3.63 10.93
CA ILE A 42 21.56 2.98 10.70
C ILE A 42 21.82 1.98 11.82
N THR A 43 21.97 0.71 11.44
CA THR A 43 22.26 -0.37 12.40
C THR A 43 23.62 -0.19 13.07
N SER A 44 23.72 -0.54 14.35
CA SER A 44 24.94 -0.44 15.15
C SER A 44 25.86 -1.68 15.05
N ILE A 45 25.41 -2.72 14.35
CA ILE A 45 26.14 -3.96 14.13
C ILE A 45 26.42 -4.16 12.64
N PRO A 46 27.58 -4.76 12.26
CA PRO A 46 27.86 -5.06 10.86
C PRO A 46 26.91 -6.15 10.35
N VAL A 47 26.41 -5.98 9.14
CA VAL A 47 25.52 -6.93 8.46
C VAL A 47 26.08 -7.25 7.09
N LEU A 48 26.07 -8.53 6.72
CA LEU A 48 26.46 -9.01 5.40
C LEU A 48 25.52 -10.15 4.98
N PRO A 49 24.76 -10.01 3.88
CA PRO A 49 24.00 -11.13 3.33
C PRO A 49 24.95 -12.18 2.76
N ILE A 50 24.66 -13.45 3.03
CA ILE A 50 25.45 -14.60 2.56
C ILE A 50 24.55 -15.61 1.85
N SER A 51 25.15 -16.46 1.03
CA SER A 51 24.44 -17.55 0.38
C SER A 51 24.00 -18.62 1.39
N TYR A 52 23.05 -19.49 1.01
CA TYR A 52 22.72 -20.59 1.89
C TYR A 52 23.84 -21.67 1.90
N GLY A 53 24.65 -21.77 0.85
CA GLY A 53 25.86 -22.59 0.83
C GLY A 53 26.85 -22.15 1.90
N ASP A 54 27.10 -20.85 2.05
CA ASP A 54 27.94 -20.30 3.13
C ASP A 54 27.30 -20.44 4.51
N ALA A 55 25.96 -20.29 4.60
CA ALA A 55 25.23 -20.41 5.87
C ALA A 55 25.19 -21.84 6.40
N GLN A 56 25.14 -22.86 5.55
CA GLN A 56 24.98 -24.26 5.93
C GLN A 56 26.05 -24.76 6.90
N PRO A 57 27.37 -24.59 6.64
CA PRO A 57 28.42 -25.02 7.59
C PRO A 57 28.33 -24.26 8.92
N LEU A 58 27.96 -22.98 8.93
CA LEU A 58 27.78 -22.20 10.15
C LEU A 58 26.63 -22.74 11.00
N LEU A 59 25.48 -22.99 10.38
CA LEU A 59 24.30 -23.55 11.04
C LEU A 59 24.52 -24.98 11.53
N ALA A 60 25.25 -25.79 10.77
CA ALA A 60 25.61 -27.17 11.16
C ALA A 60 26.57 -27.22 12.37
N ALA A 61 27.38 -26.19 12.57
CA ALA A 61 28.31 -26.06 13.69
C ALA A 61 27.64 -25.57 14.99
N ILE A 62 26.38 -25.17 14.97
CA ILE A 62 25.64 -24.79 16.17
C ILE A 62 25.36 -26.04 17.00
N SER A 63 25.58 -25.98 18.31
CA SER A 63 25.31 -27.06 19.26
C SER A 63 24.11 -26.74 20.16
N GLY A 64 23.76 -27.64 21.06
CA GLY A 64 22.64 -27.48 21.99
C GLY A 64 21.36 -28.18 21.57
N PRO A 65 20.21 -27.85 22.17
CA PRO A 65 18.93 -28.51 21.88
C PRO A 65 18.46 -28.29 20.44
N THR A 66 17.66 -29.22 19.93
CA THR A 66 17.04 -29.08 18.62
C THR A 66 16.09 -27.88 18.60
N ALA A 67 16.16 -27.08 17.55
CA ALA A 67 15.29 -25.92 17.36
C ALA A 67 13.82 -26.35 17.23
N PRO A 68 12.85 -25.55 17.70
CA PRO A 68 11.43 -25.75 17.44
C PRO A 68 11.16 -25.85 15.92
N ASP A 69 10.12 -26.62 15.54
CA ASP A 69 9.79 -26.83 14.12
C ASP A 69 9.55 -25.51 13.36
N THR A 70 8.97 -24.52 14.02
CA THR A 70 8.69 -23.19 13.48
C THR A 70 9.95 -22.33 13.23
N TRP A 71 11.10 -22.73 13.75
CA TRP A 71 12.38 -22.04 13.58
C TRP A 71 13.32 -22.74 12.58
N ARG A 72 12.87 -23.87 12.03
CA ARG A 72 13.69 -24.64 11.08
C ARG A 72 13.49 -24.13 9.68
N GLY A 73 14.59 -24.00 8.93
CA GLY A 73 14.57 -23.76 7.51
C GLY A 73 14.57 -25.06 6.70
N ALA A 74 14.87 -24.94 5.39
CA ALA A 74 14.81 -26.03 4.43
C ALA A 74 16.18 -26.71 4.16
N LEU A 75 17.25 -26.32 4.83
CA LEU A 75 18.55 -26.98 4.65
C LEU A 75 18.54 -28.40 5.23
N PRO A 76 19.26 -29.36 4.62
CA PRO A 76 19.29 -30.75 5.07
C PRO A 76 20.20 -30.96 6.29
N ILE A 77 19.96 -30.20 7.35
CA ILE A 77 20.71 -30.23 8.61
C ILE A 77 19.77 -30.30 9.82
N THR A 78 20.31 -30.71 10.98
CA THR A 78 19.58 -30.54 12.24
C THR A 78 19.77 -29.14 12.77
N TYR A 79 18.73 -28.32 12.74
CA TYR A 79 18.75 -26.99 13.33
C TYR A 79 18.79 -27.07 14.85
N ARG A 80 19.69 -26.30 15.47
CA ARG A 80 19.93 -26.29 16.92
C ARG A 80 19.91 -24.86 17.46
N ILE A 81 19.63 -24.71 18.77
CA ILE A 81 19.65 -23.43 19.48
C ILE A 81 20.81 -23.46 20.48
N GLY A 82 21.69 -22.49 20.36
CA GLY A 82 22.77 -22.28 21.31
C GLY A 82 24.08 -21.97 20.60
N PRO A 83 25.09 -21.56 21.36
CA PRO A 83 26.42 -21.34 20.81
C PRO A 83 27.03 -22.68 20.38
N GLY A 84 27.76 -22.65 19.26
CA GLY A 84 28.60 -23.75 18.81
C GLY A 84 30.08 -23.49 19.12
N PRO A 85 30.99 -24.44 18.80
CA PRO A 85 32.41 -24.26 18.90
C PRO A 85 32.99 -23.37 17.79
N ALA A 86 32.23 -23.17 16.70
CA ALA A 86 32.67 -22.37 15.56
C ALA A 86 32.77 -20.89 15.92
N LYS A 87 33.81 -20.24 15.40
CA LYS A 87 33.99 -18.79 15.48
C LYS A 87 33.88 -18.21 14.08
N VAL A 88 33.19 -17.09 13.96
CA VAL A 88 33.08 -16.33 12.73
C VAL A 88 33.82 -15.01 12.88
N HIS A 89 34.63 -14.67 11.90
CA HIS A 89 35.27 -13.36 11.78
C HIS A 89 34.61 -12.62 10.61
N LEU A 90 33.83 -11.59 10.94
CA LEU A 90 33.14 -10.77 9.96
C LEU A 90 33.85 -9.41 9.85
N VAL A 91 34.22 -9.04 8.63
CA VAL A 91 34.75 -7.71 8.30
C VAL A 91 33.86 -7.08 7.24
N VAL A 92 33.27 -5.94 7.56
CA VAL A 92 32.48 -5.14 6.65
C VAL A 92 33.09 -3.74 6.56
N THR A 93 33.36 -3.30 5.35
CA THR A 93 33.83 -1.94 5.08
C THR A 93 32.78 -1.19 4.30
N SER A 94 32.24 -0.10 4.87
CA SER A 94 31.23 0.74 4.26
C SER A 94 31.82 2.08 3.83
N ASN A 95 31.44 2.54 2.65
CA ASN A 95 31.70 3.91 2.22
C ASN A 95 30.55 4.81 2.69
N TRP A 96 30.87 5.77 3.55
CA TRP A 96 29.91 6.72 4.14
C TRP A 96 29.87 8.07 3.41
N ASP A 97 30.49 8.18 2.23
CA ASP A 97 30.39 9.41 1.42
C ASP A 97 28.97 9.60 0.91
N LEU A 98 28.50 10.84 0.95
CA LEU A 98 27.26 11.21 0.29
C LEU A 98 27.40 11.03 -1.22
N LYS A 99 26.38 10.43 -1.83
CA LYS A 99 26.29 10.25 -3.29
C LYS A 99 25.05 10.95 -3.79
N THR A 100 25.13 11.51 -5.00
CA THR A 100 23.95 12.07 -5.67
C THR A 100 23.18 10.94 -6.33
N ILE A 101 21.86 10.93 -6.13
CA ILE A 101 20.90 10.10 -6.87
C ILE A 101 20.07 11.00 -7.78
N TYR A 102 19.39 10.42 -8.77
CA TYR A 102 18.73 11.15 -9.83
C TYR A 102 17.32 10.63 -10.10
N ASP A 103 16.32 11.31 -9.57
CA ASP A 103 14.94 11.05 -9.95
C ASP A 103 14.61 11.73 -11.28
N VAL A 104 13.87 11.05 -12.14
CA VAL A 104 13.41 11.62 -13.42
C VAL A 104 11.91 11.89 -13.34
N ILE A 105 11.54 13.16 -13.41
CA ILE A 105 10.14 13.60 -13.30
C ILE A 105 9.69 14.19 -14.63
N ALA A 106 8.68 13.56 -15.26
CA ALA A 106 8.07 14.04 -16.49
C ALA A 106 6.61 14.46 -16.23
N LYS A 107 6.22 15.65 -16.74
CA LYS A 107 4.88 16.21 -16.51
C LYS A 107 4.14 16.40 -17.83
N MET A 108 2.89 15.91 -17.89
CA MET A 108 1.92 16.19 -18.95
C MET A 108 0.85 17.10 -18.37
N PRO A 109 0.87 18.42 -18.68
CA PRO A 109 -0.06 19.38 -18.07
C PRO A 109 -1.51 19.08 -18.38
N GLY A 110 -2.37 19.20 -17.38
CA GLY A 110 -3.81 19.12 -17.52
C GLY A 110 -4.42 20.31 -18.23
N SER A 111 -5.52 20.09 -18.95
CA SER A 111 -6.21 21.12 -19.74
C SER A 111 -7.31 21.87 -18.98
N GLU A 112 -7.87 21.28 -17.91
CA GLU A 112 -8.99 21.86 -17.14
C GLU A 112 -8.62 22.13 -15.68
N THR A 113 -7.90 21.21 -15.02
CA THR A 113 -7.46 21.31 -13.62
C THR A 113 -5.97 20.92 -13.50
N PRO A 114 -5.06 21.74 -14.05
CA PRO A 114 -3.63 21.42 -14.10
C PRO A 114 -2.96 21.37 -12.72
N ASP A 115 -3.60 21.89 -11.71
CA ASP A 115 -3.20 21.84 -10.31
C ASP A 115 -3.61 20.55 -9.58
N GLN A 116 -4.33 19.63 -10.22
CA GLN A 116 -4.61 18.29 -9.69
C GLN A 116 -3.71 17.28 -10.41
N TRP A 117 -3.01 16.44 -9.62
CA TRP A 117 -1.93 15.59 -10.12
C TRP A 117 -2.26 14.11 -9.97
N VAL A 118 -2.28 13.38 -11.07
CA VAL A 118 -2.28 11.92 -11.09
C VAL A 118 -0.82 11.49 -11.26
N ILE A 119 -0.27 10.84 -10.25
CA ILE A 119 1.16 10.53 -10.18
C ILE A 119 1.34 9.04 -10.42
N ARG A 120 2.26 8.70 -11.31
CA ARG A 120 2.65 7.34 -11.67
C ARG A 120 4.15 7.18 -11.42
N GLY A 121 4.57 6.12 -10.75
CA GLY A 121 5.98 5.94 -10.46
C GLY A 121 6.43 4.49 -10.44
N ASN A 122 7.72 4.33 -10.69
CA ASN A 122 8.48 3.09 -10.59
C ASN A 122 9.94 3.43 -10.29
N HIS A 123 10.66 2.58 -9.56
CA HIS A 123 12.09 2.81 -9.42
C HIS A 123 12.88 2.29 -10.61
N HIS A 124 14.14 2.71 -10.73
CA HIS A 124 15.02 2.33 -11.83
C HIS A 124 16.43 1.92 -11.39
N ASP A 125 16.73 1.99 -10.11
CA ASP A 125 17.91 1.37 -9.53
C ASP A 125 17.65 -0.10 -9.21
N ALA A 126 18.69 -0.89 -9.01
CA ALA A 126 18.60 -2.31 -8.75
C ALA A 126 19.75 -2.79 -7.85
N TRP A 127 19.52 -3.84 -7.07
CA TRP A 127 20.60 -4.45 -6.28
C TRP A 127 21.72 -5.02 -7.14
N VAL A 128 21.40 -5.51 -8.35
CA VAL A 128 22.41 -6.09 -9.28
C VAL A 128 22.05 -5.83 -10.74
N ASN A 129 21.32 -6.74 -11.40
CA ASN A 129 20.98 -6.64 -12.83
C ASN A 129 19.57 -6.08 -13.06
N GLY A 130 18.63 -6.41 -12.18
CA GLY A 130 17.33 -5.74 -12.09
C GLY A 130 16.37 -5.98 -13.25
N ALA A 131 16.41 -7.11 -13.91
CA ALA A 131 15.57 -7.35 -15.08
C ALA A 131 14.09 -7.53 -14.73
N ASP A 132 13.79 -8.23 -13.63
CA ASP A 132 12.46 -8.30 -13.03
C ASP A 132 12.22 -7.09 -12.14
N ASP A 133 13.10 -6.90 -11.18
CA ASP A 133 13.06 -5.89 -10.13
C ASP A 133 14.17 -4.84 -10.34
N PRO A 134 13.84 -3.62 -10.89
CA PRO A 134 12.50 -3.10 -11.19
C PRO A 134 12.20 -2.87 -12.69
N ILE A 135 13.09 -3.29 -13.60
CA ILE A 135 12.99 -2.88 -15.00
C ILE A 135 11.72 -3.39 -15.67
N SER A 136 11.17 -4.54 -15.24
CA SER A 136 9.91 -5.03 -15.77
C SER A 136 8.73 -4.07 -15.53
N GLY A 137 8.70 -3.41 -14.37
CA GLY A 137 7.72 -2.36 -14.07
C GLY A 137 8.06 -1.01 -14.74
N MET A 138 9.35 -0.67 -14.83
CA MET A 138 9.79 0.57 -15.45
C MET A 138 9.49 0.63 -16.95
N VAL A 139 9.66 -0.48 -17.69
CA VAL A 139 9.31 -0.51 -19.12
C VAL A 139 7.80 -0.38 -19.35
N VAL A 140 6.98 -0.82 -18.40
CA VAL A 140 5.53 -0.59 -18.41
C VAL A 140 5.22 0.90 -18.35
N GLU A 141 5.85 1.64 -17.42
CA GLU A 141 5.68 3.09 -17.29
C GLU A 141 6.12 3.84 -18.55
N LEU A 142 7.24 3.45 -19.15
CA LEU A 142 7.71 4.03 -20.41
C LEU A 142 6.73 3.77 -21.56
N GLU A 143 6.14 2.58 -21.64
CA GLU A 143 5.14 2.25 -22.66
C GLU A 143 3.82 3.02 -22.45
N GLU A 144 3.39 3.19 -21.21
CA GLU A 144 2.25 4.07 -20.87
C GLU A 144 2.50 5.49 -21.34
N ALA A 145 3.66 6.08 -20.98
CA ALA A 145 4.02 7.44 -21.39
C ALA A 145 4.07 7.57 -22.91
N ARG A 146 4.61 6.56 -23.62
CA ARG A 146 4.63 6.50 -25.08
C ARG A 146 3.22 6.48 -25.66
N ALA A 147 2.35 5.61 -25.14
CA ALA A 147 0.97 5.46 -25.62
C ALA A 147 0.14 6.74 -25.40
N LEU A 148 0.24 7.36 -24.22
CA LEU A 148 -0.42 8.64 -23.95
C LEU A 148 0.16 9.76 -24.82
N GLY A 149 1.47 9.76 -25.10
CA GLY A 149 2.10 10.67 -26.04
C GLY A 149 1.52 10.58 -27.46
N GLU A 150 1.19 9.37 -27.93
CA GLU A 150 0.50 9.17 -29.21
C GLU A 150 -0.94 9.71 -29.19
N LEU A 151 -1.68 9.53 -28.10
CA LEU A 151 -3.01 10.13 -27.93
C LEU A 151 -2.94 11.67 -27.94
N VAL A 152 -1.92 12.26 -27.31
CA VAL A 152 -1.67 13.70 -27.33
C VAL A 152 -1.43 14.21 -28.74
N LYS A 153 -0.69 13.48 -29.59
CA LYS A 153 -0.48 13.83 -31.01
C LYS A 153 -1.80 13.76 -31.80
N GLN A 154 -2.74 12.91 -31.41
CA GLN A 154 -4.08 12.81 -31.99
C GLN A 154 -5.07 13.85 -31.46
N GLY A 155 -4.63 14.72 -30.54
CA GLY A 155 -5.43 15.83 -30.02
C GLY A 155 -6.04 15.60 -28.62
N TRP A 156 -5.87 14.43 -28.03
CA TRP A 156 -6.28 14.21 -26.64
C TRP A 156 -5.45 15.06 -25.67
N ARG A 157 -6.07 15.53 -24.62
CA ARG A 157 -5.42 16.21 -23.49
C ARG A 157 -6.06 15.73 -22.20
N PRO A 158 -5.29 15.32 -21.18
CA PRO A 158 -5.85 15.00 -19.88
C PRO A 158 -6.47 16.24 -19.24
N LYS A 159 -7.53 16.11 -18.46
CA LYS A 159 -8.09 17.22 -17.69
C LYS A 159 -7.17 17.61 -16.53
N ARG A 160 -6.56 16.62 -15.87
CA ARG A 160 -5.60 16.77 -14.77
C ARG A 160 -4.18 16.55 -15.26
N THR A 161 -3.22 17.12 -14.57
CA THR A 161 -1.81 16.87 -14.85
C THR A 161 -1.45 15.42 -14.52
N ILE A 162 -0.79 14.73 -15.44
CA ILE A 162 -0.18 13.42 -15.20
C ILE A 162 1.31 13.64 -14.97
N ILE A 163 1.84 13.01 -13.91
CA ILE A 163 3.26 13.07 -13.55
C ILE A 163 3.80 11.65 -13.56
N TYR A 164 4.83 11.40 -14.37
CA TYR A 164 5.60 10.16 -14.37
C TYR A 164 6.89 10.36 -13.59
N CYS A 165 7.22 9.40 -12.74
CA CYS A 165 8.35 9.47 -11.82
C CYS A 165 9.18 8.20 -11.90
N ALA A 166 10.44 8.30 -12.37
CA ALA A 166 11.40 7.21 -12.26
C ALA A 166 12.30 7.50 -11.05
N TRP A 167 12.20 6.67 -10.01
CA TRP A 167 12.87 6.86 -8.73
C TRP A 167 14.23 6.18 -8.70
N ASP A 168 15.22 6.84 -8.11
CA ASP A 168 16.56 6.32 -7.89
C ASP A 168 16.78 6.02 -6.40
N GLY A 169 17.53 4.97 -6.10
CA GLY A 169 17.88 4.61 -4.72
C GLY A 169 16.71 4.05 -3.91
N GLU A 170 15.76 3.40 -4.53
CA GLU A 170 14.69 2.66 -3.83
C GLU A 170 15.27 1.54 -2.99
N GLU A 171 16.11 0.72 -3.59
CA GLU A 171 16.66 -0.52 -3.04
C GLU A 171 17.41 -0.34 -1.72
N PRO A 172 18.22 0.70 -1.51
CA PRO A 172 18.84 0.91 -0.20
C PRO A 172 17.89 1.41 0.88
N GLY A 173 16.68 1.87 0.57
CA GLY A 173 15.72 2.33 1.57
C GLY A 173 14.76 3.41 1.11
N LEU A 174 14.21 3.32 -0.09
CA LEU A 174 13.21 4.22 -0.67
C LEU A 174 13.72 5.68 -0.75
N LEU A 175 15.00 5.89 -1.14
CA LEU A 175 15.64 7.21 -1.00
C LEU A 175 14.96 8.27 -1.87
N GLY A 176 14.95 8.10 -3.20
CA GLY A 176 14.47 9.12 -4.13
C GLY A 176 13.03 9.54 -3.89
N SER A 177 12.13 8.59 -3.83
CA SER A 177 10.71 8.84 -3.61
C SER A 177 10.42 9.49 -2.26
N THR A 178 11.08 9.04 -1.19
CA THR A 178 10.89 9.60 0.15
C THR A 178 11.35 11.05 0.21
N GLU A 179 12.58 11.32 -0.26
CA GLU A 179 13.14 12.67 -0.22
C GLU A 179 12.34 13.64 -1.09
N TRP A 180 11.85 13.17 -2.24
CA TRP A 180 10.98 13.98 -3.10
C TRP A 180 9.64 14.28 -2.43
N VAL A 181 9.00 13.29 -1.80
CA VAL A 181 7.73 13.48 -1.07
C VAL A 181 7.92 14.41 0.13
N GLU A 182 8.99 14.27 0.90
CA GLU A 182 9.29 15.14 2.02
C GLU A 182 9.51 16.59 1.57
N GLN A 183 10.22 16.80 0.46
CA GLN A 183 10.44 18.12 -0.13
C GLN A 183 9.15 18.76 -0.63
N HIS A 184 8.24 17.97 -1.22
CA HIS A 184 7.01 18.44 -1.85
C HIS A 184 5.74 18.16 -1.03
N GLN A 185 5.87 17.92 0.28
CA GLN A 185 4.76 17.49 1.14
C GLN A 185 3.53 18.39 1.02
N ASP A 186 3.72 19.71 1.09
CA ASP A 186 2.61 20.67 1.08
C ASP A 186 1.89 20.70 -0.27
N GLU A 187 2.66 20.62 -1.37
CA GLU A 187 2.11 20.55 -2.72
C GLU A 187 1.34 19.25 -2.95
N LEU A 188 1.91 18.11 -2.53
CA LEU A 188 1.26 16.81 -2.63
C LEU A 188 -0.06 16.76 -1.83
N ARG A 189 -0.06 17.31 -0.63
CA ARG A 189 -1.27 17.38 0.19
C ARG A 189 -2.36 18.25 -0.43
N GLN A 190 -2.02 19.22 -1.25
CA GLN A 190 -2.97 20.10 -1.93
C GLN A 190 -3.41 19.57 -3.28
N HIS A 191 -2.51 18.94 -4.03
CA HIS A 191 -2.69 18.69 -5.45
C HIS A 191 -2.75 17.22 -5.86
N ALA A 192 -2.10 16.29 -5.13
CA ALA A 192 -2.04 14.90 -5.54
C ALA A 192 -3.40 14.21 -5.42
N VAL A 193 -3.86 13.63 -6.51
CA VAL A 193 -5.10 12.84 -6.60
C VAL A 193 -4.84 11.43 -6.11
N LEU A 194 -3.86 10.77 -6.71
CA LEU A 194 -3.38 9.45 -6.33
C LEU A 194 -1.92 9.28 -6.75
N TYR A 195 -1.25 8.33 -6.12
CA TYR A 195 0.00 7.76 -6.56
C TYR A 195 -0.21 6.31 -6.99
N LEU A 196 0.17 5.96 -8.21
CA LEU A 196 0.12 4.61 -8.72
C LEU A 196 1.54 4.09 -8.91
N ASN A 197 1.88 3.05 -8.17
CA ASN A 197 3.15 2.37 -8.23
C ASN A 197 3.07 1.08 -9.05
N SER A 198 4.10 0.79 -9.77
CA SER A 198 4.51 -0.58 -10.08
C SER A 198 5.97 -0.71 -9.66
N ASP A 199 6.42 -1.91 -9.55
CA ASP A 199 7.78 -2.23 -9.13
C ASP A 199 8.29 -3.30 -10.08
N SER A 200 7.79 -4.51 -9.92
CA SER A 200 8.09 -5.62 -10.80
C SER A 200 6.82 -6.26 -11.37
N SER A 201 6.97 -6.90 -12.52
CA SER A 201 5.91 -7.65 -13.18
C SER A 201 6.48 -8.87 -13.91
N ALA A 202 5.83 -10.00 -13.74
CA ALA A 202 6.20 -11.23 -14.41
C ALA A 202 4.95 -12.06 -14.74
N ARG A 203 5.12 -13.22 -15.36
CA ARG A 203 4.03 -14.11 -15.70
C ARG A 203 3.22 -14.53 -14.47
N GLY A 204 1.89 -14.35 -14.50
CA GLY A 204 1.02 -14.83 -13.42
C GLY A 204 -0.27 -14.09 -13.24
N TYR A 205 -0.60 -13.79 -12.02
CA TYR A 205 -1.85 -13.17 -11.59
C TYR A 205 -1.61 -11.72 -11.19
N LEU A 206 -2.61 -10.87 -11.39
CA LEU A 206 -2.56 -9.53 -10.83
C LEU A 206 -2.48 -9.60 -9.30
N ASN A 207 -1.47 -8.96 -8.77
CA ASN A 207 -1.33 -8.61 -7.37
C ASN A 207 -1.55 -7.11 -7.26
N ILE A 208 -2.47 -6.70 -6.39
CA ILE A 208 -2.81 -5.30 -6.21
C ILE A 208 -3.14 -5.02 -4.75
N ALA A 209 -2.57 -3.94 -4.26
CA ALA A 209 -2.82 -3.42 -2.91
C ALA A 209 -2.90 -1.89 -2.95
N GLY A 210 -3.52 -1.30 -1.93
CA GLY A 210 -3.63 0.16 -1.86
C GLY A 210 -4.79 0.68 -1.04
N SER A 211 -5.03 1.96 -1.19
CA SER A 211 -6.13 2.67 -0.57
C SER A 211 -7.48 2.09 -0.99
N HIS A 212 -8.26 1.64 -0.04
CA HIS A 212 -9.53 0.96 -0.32
C HIS A 212 -10.61 1.89 -0.91
N THR A 213 -10.42 3.20 -0.86
CA THR A 213 -11.25 4.18 -1.58
C THR A 213 -11.14 4.06 -3.10
N LEU A 214 -10.04 3.45 -3.61
CA LEU A 214 -9.76 3.20 -5.03
C LEU A 214 -10.28 1.84 -5.52
N GLU A 215 -10.75 0.97 -4.62
CA GLU A 215 -11.10 -0.42 -4.89
C GLU A 215 -12.08 -0.58 -6.06
N ARG A 216 -13.16 0.20 -6.05
CA ARG A 216 -14.18 0.13 -7.12
C ARG A 216 -13.65 0.54 -8.48
N ALA A 217 -12.91 1.66 -8.55
CA ALA A 217 -12.35 2.17 -9.81
C ALA A 217 -11.41 1.17 -10.45
N VAL A 218 -10.54 0.55 -9.65
CA VAL A 218 -9.57 -0.45 -10.12
C VAL A 218 -10.27 -1.74 -10.55
N ASN A 219 -11.22 -2.25 -9.77
CA ASN A 219 -12.01 -3.42 -10.15
C ASN A 219 -12.76 -3.23 -11.48
N GLN A 220 -13.17 -2.01 -11.81
CA GLN A 220 -13.75 -1.71 -13.12
C GLN A 220 -12.71 -1.87 -14.24
N VAL A 221 -11.49 -1.35 -14.05
CA VAL A 221 -10.39 -1.53 -15.01
C VAL A 221 -10.02 -3.00 -15.15
N GLU A 222 -9.92 -3.75 -14.05
CA GLU A 222 -9.66 -5.20 -14.10
C GLU A 222 -10.69 -5.98 -14.94
N ARG A 223 -11.94 -5.52 -15.00
CA ARG A 223 -13.00 -6.14 -15.83
C ARG A 223 -12.89 -5.81 -17.31
N GLU A 224 -12.18 -4.75 -17.66
CA GLU A 224 -11.99 -4.31 -19.05
C GLU A 224 -10.73 -4.91 -19.69
N VAL A 225 -9.70 -5.20 -18.90
CA VAL A 225 -8.43 -5.78 -19.39
C VAL A 225 -8.54 -7.29 -19.44
N GLN A 226 -8.09 -7.87 -20.57
CA GLN A 226 -8.05 -9.32 -20.78
C GLN A 226 -6.77 -9.92 -20.23
N ASP A 227 -6.90 -11.05 -19.52
CA ASP A 227 -5.75 -11.85 -19.13
C ASP A 227 -5.05 -12.41 -20.38
N PRO A 228 -3.71 -12.30 -20.47
CA PRO A 228 -2.98 -12.66 -21.68
C PRO A 228 -3.10 -14.12 -22.10
N GLU A 229 -3.31 -15.03 -21.17
CA GLU A 229 -3.25 -16.48 -21.42
C GLU A 229 -4.60 -17.21 -21.30
N LYS A 230 -5.54 -16.68 -20.52
CA LYS A 230 -6.77 -17.41 -20.16
C LYS A 230 -8.02 -16.96 -20.92
N HIS A 231 -7.94 -15.92 -21.75
CA HIS A 231 -9.08 -15.36 -22.51
C HIS A 231 -10.29 -15.02 -21.63
N ILE A 232 -10.04 -14.62 -20.40
CA ILE A 232 -11.00 -14.06 -19.44
C ILE A 232 -10.45 -12.75 -18.93
N THR A 233 -11.29 -11.94 -18.28
CA THR A 233 -10.79 -10.67 -17.72
C THR A 233 -9.80 -10.91 -16.57
N VAL A 234 -8.89 -9.98 -16.37
CA VAL A 234 -7.95 -9.97 -15.23
C VAL A 234 -8.72 -10.14 -13.93
N TRP A 235 -9.83 -9.39 -13.76
CA TRP A 235 -10.73 -9.53 -12.61
C TRP A 235 -11.21 -10.98 -12.41
N LYS A 236 -11.69 -11.62 -13.49
CA LYS A 236 -12.23 -12.98 -13.40
C LYS A 236 -11.16 -13.99 -13.01
N ARG A 237 -9.95 -13.85 -13.53
CA ARG A 237 -8.82 -14.70 -13.16
C ARG A 237 -8.43 -14.53 -11.69
N ALA A 238 -8.33 -13.27 -11.21
CA ALA A 238 -8.03 -12.95 -9.82
C ALA A 238 -9.11 -13.50 -8.87
N TYR A 239 -10.40 -13.32 -9.21
CA TYR A 239 -11.52 -13.86 -8.45
C TYR A 239 -11.43 -15.39 -8.31
N LEU A 240 -11.26 -16.11 -9.43
CA LEU A 240 -11.19 -17.56 -9.41
C LEU A 240 -9.99 -18.07 -8.60
N ARG A 241 -8.84 -17.39 -8.69
CA ARG A 241 -7.67 -17.71 -7.87
C ARG A 241 -7.97 -17.56 -6.37
N ARG A 242 -8.62 -16.46 -5.97
CA ARG A 242 -8.96 -16.21 -4.56
C ARG A 242 -9.94 -17.25 -4.03
N VAL A 243 -10.98 -17.59 -4.80
CA VAL A 243 -11.93 -18.65 -4.44
C VAL A 243 -11.23 -20.01 -4.29
N GLY A 244 -10.28 -20.33 -5.18
CA GLY A 244 -9.50 -21.57 -5.13
C GLY A 244 -8.54 -21.65 -3.95
N ARG A 245 -8.06 -20.51 -3.45
CA ARG A 245 -7.11 -20.42 -2.33
C ARG A 245 -7.76 -20.17 -0.97
N ALA A 246 -9.03 -19.81 -0.93
CA ALA A 246 -9.75 -19.55 0.31
C ALA A 246 -9.74 -20.80 1.22
N GLY A 247 -9.26 -20.62 2.46
CA GLY A 247 -9.02 -21.70 3.40
C GLY A 247 -10.27 -22.31 4.00
N ASN A 248 -11.39 -21.59 4.00
CA ASN A 248 -12.65 -21.99 4.63
C ASN A 248 -13.86 -21.58 3.77
N PRO A 249 -15.06 -22.12 4.07
CA PRO A 249 -16.28 -21.77 3.33
C PRO A 249 -16.70 -20.32 3.47
N GLU A 250 -16.50 -19.71 4.63
CA GLU A 250 -16.88 -18.33 4.95
C GLU A 250 -16.14 -17.34 4.05
N ASP A 251 -14.83 -17.51 3.87
CA ASP A 251 -14.03 -16.67 2.96
C ASP A 251 -14.50 -16.80 1.50
N ARG A 252 -14.93 -18.02 1.09
CA ARG A 252 -15.48 -18.23 -0.25
C ARG A 252 -16.83 -17.55 -0.43
N GLU A 253 -17.67 -17.53 0.59
CA GLU A 253 -18.96 -16.87 0.58
C GLU A 253 -18.77 -15.36 0.51
N GLU A 254 -17.90 -14.78 1.34
CA GLU A 254 -17.53 -13.35 1.25
C GLU A 254 -17.10 -12.96 -0.17
N LEU A 255 -16.22 -13.77 -0.80
CA LEU A 255 -15.77 -13.50 -2.17
C LEU A 255 -16.90 -13.54 -3.20
N ARG A 256 -17.95 -14.36 -3.00
CA ARG A 256 -19.10 -14.46 -3.90
C ARG A 256 -20.11 -13.33 -3.71
N ASP A 257 -20.25 -12.86 -2.48
CA ASP A 257 -21.21 -11.82 -2.13
C ASP A 257 -20.72 -10.41 -2.46
N ARG A 258 -19.40 -10.21 -2.54
CA ARG A 258 -18.83 -8.91 -2.89
C ARG A 258 -18.85 -8.66 -4.41
N ALA A 259 -19.31 -7.47 -4.79
CA ALA A 259 -19.24 -7.03 -6.18
C ALA A 259 -17.80 -6.79 -6.64
N ASP A 260 -16.97 -6.25 -5.75
CA ASP A 260 -15.58 -5.88 -6.02
C ASP A 260 -14.60 -6.70 -5.17
N LEU A 261 -13.48 -7.08 -5.76
CA LEU A 261 -12.39 -7.75 -5.04
C LEU A 261 -11.70 -6.75 -4.11
N ARG A 262 -11.53 -7.14 -2.85
CA ARG A 262 -10.85 -6.32 -1.86
C ARG A 262 -9.37 -6.14 -2.22
N LEU A 263 -8.86 -4.92 -2.13
CA LEU A 263 -7.42 -4.65 -2.26
C LEU A 263 -6.66 -5.17 -1.02
N GLY A 264 -5.38 -5.47 -1.19
CA GLY A 264 -4.46 -5.68 -0.06
C GLY A 264 -4.16 -4.37 0.65
N ALA A 265 -3.79 -4.44 1.92
CA ALA A 265 -3.20 -3.29 2.61
C ALA A 265 -1.75 -3.09 2.14
N LEU A 266 -1.32 -1.84 2.01
CA LEU A 266 0.08 -1.47 1.80
C LEU A 266 0.77 -1.22 3.15
N GLY A 267 2.02 -1.64 3.26
CA GLY A 267 2.89 -1.35 4.38
C GLY A 267 4.11 -0.59 3.90
N ASP A 268 5.24 -1.31 3.80
CA ASP A 268 6.50 -0.85 3.26
C ASP A 268 6.90 -1.77 2.09
N GLY A 269 7.96 -1.42 1.37
CA GLY A 269 8.56 -2.29 0.36
C GLY A 269 8.48 -1.76 -1.06
N SER A 270 8.07 -0.50 -1.29
CA SER A 270 8.29 0.27 -2.51
C SER A 270 7.90 1.75 -2.33
N ASP A 271 8.07 2.55 -3.38
CA ASP A 271 7.97 4.01 -3.42
C ASP A 271 6.61 4.60 -3.01
N TYR A 272 5.55 3.80 -2.95
CA TYR A 272 4.24 4.23 -2.45
C TYR A 272 4.24 4.62 -0.97
N THR A 273 5.21 4.14 -0.19
CA THR A 273 5.28 4.29 1.27
C THR A 273 5.24 5.75 1.71
N ALA A 274 6.08 6.59 1.11
CA ALA A 274 6.12 8.02 1.46
C ALA A 274 4.83 8.75 1.05
N PHE A 275 4.25 8.41 -0.09
CA PHE A 275 2.99 9.00 -0.54
C PHE A 275 1.83 8.66 0.39
N LEU A 276 1.68 7.39 0.76
CA LEU A 276 0.58 6.91 1.60
C LEU A 276 0.80 7.28 3.07
N ASP A 277 1.92 6.83 3.63
CA ASP A 277 2.11 6.82 5.08
C ASP A 277 2.57 8.17 5.64
N TYR A 278 3.23 9.01 4.82
CA TYR A 278 3.69 10.33 5.23
C TYR A 278 2.81 11.46 4.70
N ALA A 279 2.55 11.52 3.39
CA ALA A 279 1.78 12.59 2.79
C ALA A 279 0.25 12.36 2.84
N GLY A 280 -0.23 11.12 3.04
CA GLY A 280 -1.65 10.77 3.03
C GLY A 280 -2.26 10.86 1.63
N VAL A 281 -1.49 10.57 0.60
CA VAL A 281 -1.96 10.48 -0.78
C VAL A 281 -2.48 9.07 -1.02
N ALA A 282 -3.70 8.95 -1.54
CA ALA A 282 -4.24 7.65 -1.93
C ALA A 282 -3.27 6.93 -2.88
N ALA A 283 -2.90 5.70 -2.56
CA ALA A 283 -1.87 4.98 -3.29
C ALA A 283 -2.33 3.60 -3.74
N LEU A 284 -1.79 3.15 -4.88
CA LEU A 284 -1.92 1.79 -5.40
C LEU A 284 -0.53 1.24 -5.70
N ASN A 285 -0.33 -0.06 -5.47
CA ASN A 285 0.77 -0.83 -6.03
C ASN A 285 0.22 -2.01 -6.81
N MET A 286 0.66 -2.21 -8.05
CA MET A 286 0.17 -3.27 -8.91
C MET A 286 1.27 -3.91 -9.77
N GLY A 287 1.19 -5.22 -9.93
CA GLY A 287 2.08 -6.01 -10.79
C GLY A 287 1.51 -7.39 -11.00
N PHE A 288 1.95 -8.07 -12.05
CA PHE A 288 1.63 -9.48 -12.26
C PHE A 288 2.71 -10.38 -11.68
N GLY A 289 2.35 -11.62 -11.31
CA GLY A 289 3.33 -12.57 -10.81
C GLY A 289 2.71 -13.83 -10.20
N GLY A 290 3.60 -14.70 -9.70
CA GLY A 290 3.21 -15.89 -8.93
C GLY A 290 3.10 -17.19 -9.72
N GLU A 291 3.45 -17.21 -11.00
CA GLU A 291 3.65 -18.44 -11.80
C GLU A 291 5.11 -18.68 -12.22
N SER A 292 5.96 -17.68 -12.11
CA SER A 292 7.38 -17.71 -12.48
C SER A 292 8.34 -17.57 -11.30
N GLY A 293 7.91 -17.89 -10.08
CA GLY A 293 8.74 -17.73 -8.89
C GLY A 293 10.04 -18.53 -8.96
N GLY A 294 11.16 -17.89 -9.30
CA GLY A 294 12.44 -18.51 -9.53
C GLY A 294 13.47 -18.34 -8.41
N GLY A 295 13.18 -17.57 -7.38
CA GLY A 295 14.15 -17.26 -6.32
C GLY A 295 15.31 -16.40 -6.81
N VAL A 296 15.09 -15.58 -7.82
CA VAL A 296 16.10 -14.68 -8.42
C VAL A 296 16.14 -13.32 -7.74
N TYR A 297 15.09 -12.97 -7.02
CA TYR A 297 14.89 -11.71 -6.33
C TYR A 297 16.14 -11.22 -5.59
N HIS A 298 16.55 -9.98 -5.85
CA HIS A 298 17.71 -9.30 -5.26
C HIS A 298 19.04 -10.06 -5.44
N SER A 299 19.19 -10.81 -6.52
CA SER A 299 20.41 -11.61 -6.77
C SER A 299 20.94 -11.40 -8.19
N ILE A 300 22.18 -11.88 -8.43
CA ILE A 300 22.81 -11.83 -9.76
C ILE A 300 22.05 -12.61 -10.83
N TYR A 301 21.05 -13.40 -10.44
CA TYR A 301 20.22 -14.22 -11.34
C TYR A 301 18.97 -13.49 -11.82
N ASP A 302 18.68 -12.30 -11.30
CA ASP A 302 17.67 -11.40 -11.86
C ASP A 302 18.24 -10.68 -13.06
N ASP A 303 18.45 -11.40 -14.14
CA ASP A 303 19.03 -10.90 -15.39
C ASP A 303 18.05 -11.02 -16.57
N PHE A 304 18.36 -10.32 -17.64
CA PHE A 304 17.53 -10.29 -18.84
C PHE A 304 17.37 -11.66 -19.49
N TYR A 305 18.39 -12.53 -19.39
CA TYR A 305 18.29 -13.90 -19.91
C TYR A 305 17.23 -14.68 -19.14
N TRP A 306 17.30 -14.68 -17.81
CA TRP A 306 16.30 -15.37 -16.98
C TRP A 306 14.89 -14.80 -17.24
N TYR A 307 14.76 -13.48 -17.25
CA TYR A 307 13.45 -12.84 -17.43
C TYR A 307 12.79 -13.23 -18.75
N THR A 308 13.54 -13.20 -19.86
CA THR A 308 13.03 -13.51 -21.20
C THR A 308 12.86 -15.00 -21.49
N HIS A 309 13.42 -15.88 -20.65
CA HIS A 309 13.28 -17.33 -20.80
C HIS A 309 12.33 -17.98 -19.80
N PHE A 310 12.16 -17.40 -18.62
CA PHE A 310 11.41 -17.99 -17.51
C PHE A 310 10.40 -17.02 -16.86
N GLY A 311 10.57 -15.72 -17.02
CA GLY A 311 9.66 -14.69 -16.56
C GLY A 311 8.49 -14.45 -17.54
N ASP A 312 8.31 -13.26 -18.07
CA ASP A 312 7.37 -12.99 -19.16
C ASP A 312 8.07 -13.02 -20.52
N THR A 313 8.23 -14.22 -21.06
CA THR A 313 9.00 -14.50 -22.28
C THR A 313 8.51 -13.76 -23.54
N LYS A 314 7.33 -13.16 -23.51
CA LYS A 314 6.71 -12.46 -24.65
C LYS A 314 6.25 -11.04 -24.30
N PHE A 315 6.57 -10.57 -23.11
CA PHE A 315 6.15 -9.26 -22.58
C PHE A 315 4.64 -9.04 -22.66
N VAL A 316 3.85 -10.11 -22.47
CA VAL A 316 2.38 -10.02 -22.56
C VAL A 316 1.75 -9.59 -21.25
N TYR A 317 2.41 -9.88 -20.11
CA TYR A 317 1.97 -9.45 -18.80
C TYR A 317 2.36 -7.98 -18.52
N GLU A 318 3.55 -7.53 -18.99
CA GLU A 318 3.92 -6.11 -18.98
C GLU A 318 2.93 -5.29 -19.82
N ARG A 319 2.55 -5.79 -21.00
CA ARG A 319 1.51 -5.14 -21.81
C ARG A 319 0.17 -5.09 -21.08
N ALA A 320 -0.24 -6.17 -20.40
CA ALA A 320 -1.46 -6.17 -19.61
C ALA A 320 -1.36 -5.19 -18.44
N LEU A 321 -0.20 -5.09 -17.78
CA LEU A 321 0.05 -4.12 -16.72
C LEU A 321 -0.02 -2.69 -17.25
N ALA A 322 0.57 -2.40 -18.42
CA ALA A 322 0.47 -1.08 -19.06
C ALA A 322 -0.99 -0.71 -19.38
N GLN A 323 -1.83 -1.69 -19.78
CA GLN A 323 -3.25 -1.46 -19.97
C GLN A 323 -3.97 -1.20 -18.64
N MET A 324 -3.64 -1.94 -17.57
CA MET A 324 -4.21 -1.74 -16.24
C MET A 324 -3.85 -0.37 -15.67
N ALA A 325 -2.55 -0.06 -15.61
CA ALA A 325 -2.03 1.17 -15.01
C ALA A 325 -2.42 2.39 -15.85
N GLY A 326 -2.19 2.36 -17.15
CA GLY A 326 -2.55 3.45 -18.07
C GLY A 326 -4.05 3.74 -18.09
N SER A 327 -4.91 2.72 -18.08
CA SER A 327 -6.37 2.93 -17.98
C SER A 327 -6.78 3.53 -16.63
N THR A 328 -6.12 3.14 -15.55
CA THR A 328 -6.35 3.73 -14.22
C THR A 328 -5.93 5.19 -14.21
N VAL A 329 -4.72 5.52 -14.69
CA VAL A 329 -4.22 6.89 -14.80
C VAL A 329 -5.16 7.76 -15.63
N MET A 330 -5.56 7.32 -16.83
CA MET A 330 -6.49 8.06 -17.70
C MET A 330 -7.85 8.28 -17.04
N ARG A 331 -8.38 7.27 -16.36
CA ARG A 331 -9.69 7.34 -15.67
C ARG A 331 -9.69 8.42 -14.60
N PHE A 332 -8.62 8.53 -13.81
CA PHE A 332 -8.48 9.59 -12.81
C PHE A 332 -8.13 10.94 -13.43
N ALA A 333 -7.33 10.95 -14.49
CA ALA A 333 -6.96 12.19 -15.18
C ALA A 333 -8.14 12.86 -15.89
N ASP A 334 -9.10 12.08 -16.43
CA ASP A 334 -10.23 12.60 -17.24
C ASP A 334 -11.57 12.65 -16.51
N ALA A 335 -11.67 12.10 -15.30
CA ALA A 335 -12.91 12.06 -14.54
C ALA A 335 -13.44 13.47 -14.22
N ASP A 336 -14.74 13.72 -14.48
CA ASP A 336 -15.43 14.93 -14.01
C ASP A 336 -15.57 14.91 -12.49
N LEU A 337 -16.06 13.81 -11.93
CA LEU A 337 -16.02 13.48 -10.50
C LEU A 337 -14.97 12.40 -10.29
N LEU A 338 -14.02 12.64 -9.39
CA LEU A 338 -12.99 11.67 -9.05
C LEU A 338 -13.63 10.34 -8.57
N PRO A 339 -13.21 9.19 -9.12
CA PRO A 339 -13.90 7.92 -8.90
C PRO A 339 -13.50 7.24 -7.57
N PHE A 340 -13.39 8.01 -6.49
CA PHE A 340 -13.24 7.47 -5.14
C PHE A 340 -14.56 6.87 -4.66
N ASP A 341 -14.49 5.74 -3.97
CA ASP A 341 -15.66 5.11 -3.32
C ASP A 341 -15.31 4.72 -1.87
N PRO A 342 -15.75 5.49 -0.88
CA PRO A 342 -15.42 5.25 0.53
C PRO A 342 -16.08 3.99 1.10
N THR A 343 -17.03 3.36 0.40
CA THR A 343 -17.73 2.17 0.93
C THR A 343 -16.81 0.96 1.04
N GLY A 344 -15.87 0.76 0.09
CA GLY A 344 -14.85 -0.29 0.16
C GLY A 344 -13.93 -0.12 1.36
N SER A 345 -13.51 1.14 1.61
CA SER A 345 -12.68 1.50 2.76
C SER A 345 -13.41 1.28 4.09
N ALA A 346 -14.65 1.76 4.24
CA ALA A 346 -15.43 1.59 5.46
C ALA A 346 -15.65 0.10 5.79
N ASP A 347 -16.00 -0.73 4.78
CA ASP A 347 -16.18 -2.17 4.94
C ASP A 347 -14.88 -2.87 5.36
N THR A 348 -13.75 -2.49 4.77
CA THR A 348 -12.46 -3.07 5.10
C THR A 348 -11.98 -2.68 6.50
N ILE A 349 -12.13 -1.42 6.90
CA ILE A 349 -11.76 -0.97 8.26
C ILE A 349 -12.65 -1.65 9.30
N LYS A 350 -13.94 -1.86 9.02
CA LYS A 350 -14.82 -2.66 9.89
C LYS A 350 -14.29 -4.07 10.12
N ARG A 351 -13.78 -4.72 9.06
CA ARG A 351 -13.14 -6.03 9.17
C ARG A 351 -11.87 -5.95 10.02
N TYR A 352 -11.02 -4.95 9.86
CA TYR A 352 -9.81 -4.78 10.68
C TYR A 352 -10.13 -4.65 12.17
N VAL A 353 -11.19 -3.91 12.52
CA VAL A 353 -11.65 -3.81 13.92
C VAL A 353 -12.15 -5.15 14.43
N ALA A 354 -12.89 -5.91 13.63
CA ALA A 354 -13.34 -7.25 14.00
C ALA A 354 -12.16 -8.23 14.21
N GLU A 355 -11.12 -8.12 13.38
CA GLU A 355 -9.88 -8.90 13.52
C GLU A 355 -9.16 -8.60 14.84
N LEU A 356 -9.01 -7.32 15.22
CA LEU A 356 -8.40 -6.92 16.50
C LEU A 356 -9.17 -7.52 17.70
N LYS A 357 -10.50 -7.45 17.68
CA LYS A 357 -11.34 -8.04 18.74
C LYS A 357 -11.17 -9.55 18.82
N LYS A 358 -11.15 -10.23 17.67
CA LYS A 358 -10.92 -11.68 17.58
C LYS A 358 -9.54 -12.06 18.12
N GLU A 359 -8.52 -11.27 17.76
CA GLU A 359 -7.15 -11.48 18.22
C GLU A 359 -7.03 -11.36 19.75
N LEU A 360 -7.59 -10.28 20.33
CA LEU A 360 -7.62 -10.12 21.79
C LEU A 360 -8.28 -11.31 22.48
N LYS A 361 -9.45 -11.74 21.98
CA LYS A 361 -10.16 -12.90 22.53
C LYS A 361 -9.30 -14.16 22.47
N GLN A 362 -8.65 -14.41 21.35
CA GLN A 362 -7.75 -15.57 21.19
C GLN A 362 -6.54 -15.51 22.11
N GLN A 363 -5.94 -14.32 22.32
CA GLN A 363 -4.84 -14.15 23.28
C GLN A 363 -5.31 -14.44 24.72
N GLN A 364 -6.50 -13.97 25.10
CA GLN A 364 -7.10 -14.25 26.42
C GLN A 364 -7.38 -15.75 26.63
N GLU A 365 -7.95 -16.40 25.63
CA GLU A 365 -8.26 -17.85 25.68
C GLU A 365 -6.98 -18.67 25.77
N ARG A 366 -5.96 -18.38 24.96
CA ARG A 366 -4.64 -19.05 25.02
C ARG A 366 -3.97 -18.87 26.38
N ALA A 367 -4.00 -17.66 26.95
CA ALA A 367 -3.40 -17.43 28.27
C ALA A 367 -4.14 -18.19 29.40
N ARG A 368 -5.46 -18.23 29.36
CA ARG A 368 -6.26 -19.00 30.33
C ARG A 368 -6.00 -20.51 30.23
N GLU A 369 -5.98 -21.05 29.02
CA GLU A 369 -5.74 -22.47 28.79
C GLU A 369 -4.34 -22.87 29.23
N ARG A 370 -3.32 -22.10 28.86
CA ARG A 370 -1.95 -22.34 29.32
C ARG A 370 -1.82 -22.30 30.84
N ASN A 371 -2.50 -21.37 31.51
CA ASN A 371 -2.49 -21.30 32.96
C ASN A 371 -3.17 -22.53 33.60
N ARG A 372 -4.23 -23.05 32.99
CA ARG A 372 -4.89 -24.28 33.39
C ARG A 372 -3.96 -25.49 33.21
N GLU A 373 -3.29 -25.64 32.09
CA GLU A 373 -2.30 -26.68 31.82
C GLU A 373 -1.17 -26.67 32.86
N VAL A 374 -0.70 -25.47 33.27
CA VAL A 374 0.28 -25.31 34.35
C VAL A 374 -0.29 -25.79 35.69
N GLU A 375 -1.52 -25.41 36.02
CA GLU A 375 -2.20 -25.83 37.27
C GLU A 375 -2.45 -27.34 37.35
N GLU A 376 -2.83 -27.95 36.25
CA GLU A 376 -3.07 -29.39 36.11
C GLU A 376 -1.76 -30.21 36.09
N GLY A 377 -0.60 -29.54 35.96
CA GLY A 377 0.70 -30.21 35.90
C GLY A 377 0.99 -30.92 34.58
N VAL A 378 0.27 -30.55 33.49
CA VAL A 378 0.40 -31.18 32.17
C VAL A 378 1.85 -31.12 31.69
N PHE A 379 2.49 -29.97 31.79
CA PHE A 379 3.88 -29.77 31.33
C PHE A 379 4.88 -30.64 32.13
N THR A 380 4.65 -30.86 33.41
CA THR A 380 5.52 -31.71 34.25
C THR A 380 5.28 -33.17 33.94
N ALA A 381 3.99 -33.59 33.81
CA ALA A 381 3.63 -34.98 33.56
C ALA A 381 4.06 -35.50 32.18
N THR A 382 4.15 -34.59 31.18
CA THR A 382 4.53 -34.91 29.79
C THR A 382 6.00 -34.65 29.50
N ALA A 383 6.77 -34.11 30.46
CA ALA A 383 8.20 -33.86 30.29
C ALA A 383 8.98 -35.18 30.25
N ASP A 384 10.11 -35.17 29.54
CA ASP A 384 11.07 -36.26 29.50
C ASP A 384 11.66 -36.48 30.91
N PRO A 385 11.43 -37.63 31.55
CA PRO A 385 11.87 -37.87 32.92
C PRO A 385 13.41 -37.93 33.08
N GLU A 386 14.14 -38.12 32.00
CA GLU A 386 15.61 -38.15 31.99
C GLU A 386 16.22 -36.76 31.89
N LYS A 387 15.43 -35.71 31.66
CA LYS A 387 15.90 -34.36 31.50
C LYS A 387 15.42 -33.44 32.62
N GLN A 388 16.29 -32.58 33.10
CA GLN A 388 15.86 -31.51 33.99
C GLN A 388 14.83 -30.61 33.27
N TYR A 389 13.64 -30.50 33.83
CA TYR A 389 12.56 -29.71 33.30
C TYR A 389 12.07 -28.67 34.31
N VAL A 390 11.89 -27.45 33.85
CA VAL A 390 11.26 -26.38 34.61
C VAL A 390 9.92 -26.05 33.94
N PRO A 391 8.78 -26.25 34.58
CA PRO A 391 7.49 -25.92 33.97
C PRO A 391 7.41 -24.42 33.67
N PRO A 392 6.72 -24.03 32.58
CA PRO A 392 6.58 -22.63 32.25
C PRO A 392 5.76 -21.90 33.33
N PRO A 393 6.06 -20.61 33.58
CA PRO A 393 5.26 -19.81 34.51
C PRO A 393 3.88 -19.50 33.91
N LYS A 394 2.91 -19.24 34.82
CA LYS A 394 1.63 -18.68 34.43
C LYS A 394 1.81 -17.35 33.70
N GLN A 395 0.97 -17.10 32.72
CA GLN A 395 0.94 -15.87 31.96
C GLN A 395 -0.19 -14.96 32.42
N PRO A 396 0.01 -13.63 32.50
CA PRO A 396 -1.09 -12.70 32.74
C PRO A 396 -2.10 -12.79 31.59
N VAL A 397 -3.38 -12.91 31.93
CA VAL A 397 -4.46 -12.86 30.94
C VAL A 397 -4.61 -11.41 30.46
N PRO A 398 -4.62 -11.16 29.15
CA PRO A 398 -4.86 -9.81 28.61
C PRO A 398 -6.12 -9.18 29.21
N PRO A 399 -6.07 -7.88 29.57
CA PRO A 399 -7.24 -7.19 30.11
C PRO A 399 -8.33 -6.98 29.04
N TYR A 400 -9.46 -6.47 29.46
CA TYR A 400 -10.47 -5.92 28.57
C TYR A 400 -9.92 -4.65 27.89
N LEU A 401 -10.14 -4.50 26.58
CA LEU A 401 -9.91 -3.28 25.83
C LEU A 401 -11.23 -2.68 25.34
N ASN A 402 -11.33 -1.36 25.39
CA ASN A 402 -12.53 -0.65 24.95
C ASN A 402 -12.49 -0.35 23.44
N PHE A 403 -13.08 -1.19 22.61
CA PHE A 403 -13.19 -0.98 21.17
C PHE A 403 -14.35 -0.05 20.75
N ALA A 404 -15.19 0.43 21.68
CA ALA A 404 -16.34 1.27 21.34
C ALA A 404 -16.00 2.53 20.53
N PRO A 405 -14.89 3.26 20.78
CA PRO A 405 -14.51 4.40 19.94
C PRO A 405 -14.29 4.00 18.47
N LEU A 406 -13.61 2.87 18.22
CA LEU A 406 -13.39 2.35 16.87
C LEU A 406 -14.70 1.91 16.22
N GLU A 407 -15.53 1.16 16.92
CA GLU A 407 -16.82 0.68 16.41
C GLU A 407 -17.74 1.84 16.04
N ASN A 408 -17.84 2.84 16.90
CA ASN A 408 -18.64 4.05 16.63
C ASN A 408 -18.11 4.83 15.42
N GLY A 409 -16.79 4.98 15.30
CA GLY A 409 -16.14 5.64 14.17
C GLY A 409 -16.41 4.90 12.85
N VAL A 410 -16.23 3.58 12.84
CA VAL A 410 -16.50 2.74 11.65
C VAL A 410 -17.96 2.81 11.24
N GLU A 411 -18.90 2.74 12.18
CA GLU A 411 -20.34 2.82 11.87
C GLU A 411 -20.74 4.20 11.33
N ALA A 412 -20.17 5.28 11.88
CA ALA A 412 -20.38 6.62 11.35
C ALA A 412 -19.85 6.75 9.93
N TYR A 413 -18.63 6.27 9.69
CA TYR A 413 -18.00 6.29 8.38
C TYR A 413 -18.79 5.43 7.36
N ALA A 414 -19.25 4.25 7.74
CA ALA A 414 -20.05 3.39 6.87
C ALA A 414 -21.37 4.04 6.46
N ARG A 415 -22.06 4.75 7.37
CA ARG A 415 -23.28 5.51 7.04
C ARG A 415 -22.99 6.65 6.06
N ALA A 416 -21.95 7.43 6.30
CA ALA A 416 -21.54 8.52 5.43
C ALA A 416 -21.17 8.00 4.03
N ALA A 417 -20.40 6.90 3.96
CA ALA A 417 -20.01 6.25 2.72
C ALA A 417 -21.21 5.74 1.90
N GLN A 418 -22.21 5.16 2.54
CA GLN A 418 -23.43 4.74 1.87
C GLN A 418 -24.26 5.93 1.34
N ARG A 419 -24.35 7.03 2.10
CA ARG A 419 -25.00 8.27 1.64
C ARG A 419 -24.28 8.83 0.41
N TYR A 420 -22.95 8.90 0.45
CA TYR A 420 -22.12 9.31 -0.69
C TYR A 420 -22.42 8.45 -1.94
N ARG A 421 -22.37 7.12 -1.79
CA ARG A 421 -22.66 6.20 -2.92
C ARG A 421 -24.05 6.43 -3.51
N GLN A 422 -25.06 6.66 -2.67
CA GLN A 422 -26.43 6.96 -3.13
C GLN A 422 -26.52 8.29 -3.87
N ALA A 423 -25.83 9.33 -3.39
CA ALA A 423 -25.77 10.62 -4.04
C ALA A 423 -25.09 10.52 -5.42
N VAL A 424 -23.97 9.80 -5.53
CA VAL A 424 -23.29 9.54 -6.80
C VAL A 424 -24.16 8.74 -7.76
N ALA A 425 -24.89 7.72 -7.29
CA ALA A 425 -25.78 6.93 -8.15
C ALA A 425 -26.88 7.78 -8.77
N LYS A 426 -27.52 8.66 -7.99
CA LYS A 426 -28.54 9.59 -8.50
C LYS A 426 -28.00 10.56 -9.57
N LEU A 427 -26.75 10.98 -9.41
CA LEU A 427 -26.10 11.82 -10.41
C LEU A 427 -25.86 11.08 -11.73
N ASN A 428 -25.48 9.81 -11.70
CA ASN A 428 -25.20 8.99 -12.87
C ASN A 428 -26.44 8.64 -13.68
N ASP A 429 -27.60 8.48 -13.04
CA ASP A 429 -28.86 8.11 -13.68
C ASP A 429 -29.44 9.25 -14.55
N ASN A 430 -28.92 10.45 -14.43
CA ASN A 430 -29.43 11.65 -15.09
C ASN A 430 -28.44 12.23 -16.10
N ASP A 431 -28.41 11.77 -17.34
CA ASP A 431 -27.64 12.25 -18.50
C ASP A 431 -26.55 13.33 -18.26
N GLY A 432 -25.31 12.98 -18.53
CA GLY A 432 -24.01 13.66 -18.35
C GLY A 432 -23.81 15.18 -18.55
N ALA A 433 -24.83 15.97 -18.75
CA ALA A 433 -24.70 17.42 -19.00
C ALA A 433 -24.44 18.28 -17.73
N ALA A 434 -24.57 17.71 -16.54
CA ALA A 434 -24.47 18.45 -15.27
C ALA A 434 -23.10 18.43 -14.60
N TRP A 435 -22.14 17.65 -15.10
CA TRP A 435 -20.85 17.40 -14.49
C TRP A 435 -19.80 18.54 -14.59
N ARG A 436 -20.14 19.67 -15.18
CA ARG A 436 -19.24 20.80 -15.39
C ARG A 436 -19.55 22.01 -14.51
N SER A 437 -19.99 21.81 -13.27
CA SER A 437 -20.28 22.92 -12.38
C SER A 437 -19.08 23.24 -11.48
N PRO A 438 -18.90 24.51 -11.04
CA PRO A 438 -17.91 24.85 -10.00
C PRO A 438 -18.07 24.05 -8.71
N ALA A 439 -19.29 23.56 -8.42
CA ALA A 439 -19.55 22.69 -7.28
C ALA A 439 -18.76 21.37 -7.36
N LEU A 440 -18.61 20.78 -8.57
CA LEU A 440 -17.81 19.55 -8.71
C LEU A 440 -16.32 19.77 -8.46
N GLN A 441 -15.79 20.95 -8.78
CA GLN A 441 -14.40 21.26 -8.46
C GLN A 441 -14.18 21.29 -6.94
N ALA A 442 -15.11 21.90 -6.19
CA ALA A 442 -15.07 21.93 -4.73
C ALA A 442 -15.20 20.52 -4.13
N ILE A 443 -16.11 19.71 -4.68
CA ILE A 443 -16.30 18.31 -4.28
C ILE A 443 -15.02 17.49 -4.54
N ASN A 444 -14.43 17.61 -5.74
CA ASN A 444 -13.16 16.93 -6.06
C ASN A 444 -12.03 17.35 -5.12
N ALA A 445 -11.92 18.64 -4.77
CA ALA A 445 -10.94 19.11 -3.80
C ALA A 445 -11.13 18.45 -2.41
N LYS A 446 -12.38 18.20 -1.99
CA LYS A 446 -12.67 17.46 -0.75
C LYS A 446 -12.37 15.97 -0.87
N LEU A 447 -12.65 15.36 -2.04
CA LEU A 447 -12.32 13.96 -2.28
C LEU A 447 -10.82 13.68 -2.17
N LEU A 448 -9.96 14.64 -2.54
CA LEU A 448 -8.52 14.52 -2.30
C LEU A 448 -8.17 14.39 -0.82
N LEU A 449 -9.01 14.90 0.08
CA LEU A 449 -8.73 14.89 1.53
C LEU A 449 -9.08 13.56 2.19
N THR A 450 -9.81 12.66 1.54
CA THR A 450 -10.30 11.42 2.16
C THR A 450 -9.18 10.51 2.68
N GLU A 451 -8.08 10.34 1.94
CA GLU A 451 -6.93 9.58 2.46
C GLU A 451 -6.14 10.38 3.50
N ARG A 452 -6.03 11.71 3.30
CA ARG A 452 -5.29 12.59 4.21
C ARG A 452 -5.90 12.69 5.59
N THR A 453 -7.22 12.53 5.70
CA THR A 453 -7.95 12.54 6.99
C THR A 453 -7.54 11.35 7.87
N PHE A 454 -7.03 10.27 7.28
CA PHE A 454 -6.46 9.16 8.04
C PHE A 454 -5.06 9.45 8.60
N THR A 455 -4.44 10.59 8.29
CA THR A 455 -3.11 10.95 8.80
C THR A 455 -3.19 11.89 10.01
N LEU A 456 -2.24 11.72 10.93
CA LEU A 456 -2.05 12.62 12.07
C LEU A 456 -0.64 13.19 12.05
N SER A 457 -0.50 14.49 12.32
CA SER A 457 0.80 15.18 12.27
C SER A 457 1.83 14.63 13.26
N GLN A 458 1.37 14.13 14.42
CA GLN A 458 2.23 13.49 15.42
C GLN A 458 2.68 12.07 15.01
N GLY A 459 2.08 11.47 13.99
CA GLY A 459 2.38 10.13 13.54
C GLY A 459 2.08 9.03 14.56
N LEU A 460 2.66 7.86 14.33
CA LEU A 460 2.58 6.72 15.24
C LEU A 460 3.53 6.91 16.42
N LYS A 461 3.15 6.38 17.59
CA LYS A 461 4.01 6.36 18.77
C LYS A 461 5.33 5.66 18.44
N GLU A 462 6.45 6.25 18.84
CA GLU A 462 7.81 5.77 18.59
C GLU A 462 8.29 5.84 17.11
N ARG A 463 7.35 6.00 16.15
CA ARG A 463 7.63 6.13 14.71
C ARG A 463 6.86 7.31 14.10
N PRO A 464 7.15 8.56 14.51
CA PRO A 464 6.34 9.74 14.14
C PRO A 464 6.38 10.10 12.65
N TRP A 465 7.30 9.53 11.90
CA TRP A 465 7.35 9.69 10.46
C TRP A 465 6.14 9.03 9.78
N PHE A 466 5.70 7.86 10.25
CA PHE A 466 4.49 7.20 9.76
C PHE A 466 3.25 7.89 10.34
N LYS A 467 2.58 8.68 9.51
CA LYS A 467 1.45 9.53 9.92
C LYS A 467 0.10 8.84 9.73
N HIS A 468 0.02 7.84 8.85
CA HIS A 468 -1.22 7.15 8.52
C HIS A 468 -1.67 6.22 9.66
N GLN A 469 -2.96 6.28 10.02
CA GLN A 469 -3.48 5.57 11.20
C GLN A 469 -4.14 4.23 10.85
N ILE A 470 -4.41 3.97 9.57
CA ILE A 470 -5.05 2.73 9.11
C ILE A 470 -4.00 1.75 8.58
N TYR A 471 -2.91 2.24 7.98
CA TYR A 471 -1.82 1.44 7.42
C TYR A 471 -0.47 1.92 7.96
N ALA A 472 0.44 0.99 8.15
CA ALA A 472 1.87 1.24 8.29
C ALA A 472 2.63 -0.06 8.10
N PRO A 473 3.94 -0.06 7.79
CA PRO A 473 4.76 -1.24 7.96
C PRO A 473 4.79 -1.63 9.43
N GLY A 474 4.90 -2.92 9.73
CA GLY A 474 5.06 -3.37 11.11
C GLY A 474 6.47 -3.06 11.62
N ALA A 475 6.58 -2.63 12.87
CA ALA A 475 7.87 -2.27 13.49
C ALA A 475 8.93 -3.40 13.42
N TYR A 476 8.49 -4.66 13.31
CA TYR A 476 9.35 -5.84 13.28
C TYR A 476 9.00 -6.84 12.17
N THR A 477 8.27 -6.44 11.15
CA THR A 477 7.75 -7.36 10.11
C THR A 477 8.23 -7.07 8.70
N GLY A 478 9.19 -6.18 8.51
CA GLY A 478 9.65 -5.76 7.18
C GLY A 478 8.48 -5.26 6.33
N TYR A 479 8.31 -5.77 5.12
CA TYR A 479 7.27 -5.36 4.16
C TYR A 479 5.82 -5.57 4.64
N GLY A 480 5.62 -6.29 5.73
CA GLY A 480 4.28 -6.65 6.18
C GLY A 480 3.47 -5.48 6.70
N ALA A 481 2.35 -5.18 6.06
CA ALA A 481 1.44 -4.15 6.51
C ALA A 481 0.79 -4.49 7.85
N LYS A 482 0.78 -3.54 8.77
CA LYS A 482 -0.04 -3.55 9.98
C LYS A 482 -1.24 -2.64 9.79
N THR A 483 -2.41 -3.18 10.02
CA THR A 483 -3.67 -2.44 9.93
C THR A 483 -4.09 -1.96 11.31
N ILE A 484 -4.51 -0.70 11.41
CA ILE A 484 -4.74 0.02 12.67
C ILE A 484 -3.51 -0.16 13.60
N PRO A 485 -2.31 0.27 13.13
CA PRO A 485 -1.03 -0.08 13.75
C PRO A 485 -0.94 0.32 15.22
N ALA A 486 -1.44 1.49 15.59
CA ALA A 486 -1.41 1.98 16.97
C ALA A 486 -2.07 1.02 17.98
N VAL A 487 -3.10 0.28 17.56
CA VAL A 487 -3.79 -0.68 18.42
C VAL A 487 -3.18 -2.07 18.31
N ARG A 488 -2.94 -2.53 17.07
CA ARG A 488 -2.44 -3.88 16.80
C ARG A 488 -1.07 -4.13 17.41
N GLU A 489 -0.12 -3.24 17.17
CA GLU A 489 1.25 -3.36 17.70
C GLU A 489 1.27 -3.27 19.22
N ALA A 490 0.51 -2.34 19.80
CA ALA A 490 0.40 -2.23 21.25
C ALA A 490 -0.19 -3.50 21.89
N MET A 491 -1.15 -4.19 21.22
CA MET A 491 -1.67 -5.50 21.68
C MET A 491 -0.61 -6.60 21.55
N GLU A 492 0.15 -6.65 20.46
CA GLU A 492 1.23 -7.62 20.24
C GLU A 492 2.33 -7.46 21.28
N GLU A 493 2.67 -6.22 21.64
CA GLU A 493 3.66 -5.87 22.65
C GLU A 493 3.14 -5.90 24.09
N LYS A 494 1.85 -6.20 24.27
CA LYS A 494 1.17 -6.21 25.59
C LYS A 494 1.17 -4.85 26.30
N LYS A 495 1.26 -3.77 25.54
CA LYS A 495 1.14 -2.37 25.99
C LYS A 495 -0.35 -1.96 26.03
N TRP A 496 -1.12 -2.58 26.94
CA TRP A 496 -2.60 -2.52 26.91
C TRP A 496 -3.17 -1.09 27.01
N LYS A 497 -2.52 -0.22 27.80
CA LYS A 497 -2.93 1.18 27.87
C LYS A 497 -2.75 1.90 26.54
N ASP A 498 -1.65 1.64 25.85
CA ASP A 498 -1.39 2.24 24.53
C ASP A 498 -2.40 1.73 23.50
N ALA A 499 -2.85 0.48 23.61
CA ALA A 499 -3.90 -0.08 22.76
C ALA A 499 -5.26 0.63 22.99
N ASP A 500 -5.64 0.90 24.24
CA ASP A 500 -6.86 1.68 24.55
C ASP A 500 -6.75 3.13 24.05
N ASP A 501 -5.62 3.80 24.30
CA ASP A 501 -5.36 5.16 23.83
C ASP A 501 -5.40 5.21 22.28
N GLY A 502 -4.80 4.23 21.61
CA GLY A 502 -4.83 4.06 20.16
C GLY A 502 -6.26 3.87 19.61
N ALA A 503 -7.10 3.10 20.29
CA ALA A 503 -8.50 2.91 19.90
C ALA A 503 -9.31 4.21 19.95
N VAL A 504 -9.03 5.08 20.92
CA VAL A 504 -9.65 6.42 21.01
C VAL A 504 -9.17 7.32 19.86
N ILE A 505 -7.86 7.36 19.61
CA ILE A 505 -7.25 8.19 18.57
C ILE A 505 -7.79 7.81 17.20
N VAL A 506 -7.72 6.53 16.85
CA VAL A 506 -8.19 6.04 15.53
C VAL A 506 -9.71 6.17 15.40
N GLY A 507 -10.46 5.96 16.49
CA GLY A 507 -11.90 6.23 16.52
C GLY A 507 -12.24 7.67 16.16
N GLN A 508 -11.48 8.65 16.66
CA GLN A 508 -11.65 10.07 16.30
C GLN A 508 -11.28 10.36 14.84
N VAL A 509 -10.22 9.74 14.32
CA VAL A 509 -9.83 9.83 12.91
C VAL A 509 -10.97 9.35 12.00
N LEU A 510 -11.59 8.22 12.34
CA LEU A 510 -12.74 7.69 11.60
C LEU A 510 -13.98 8.59 11.68
N MET A 511 -14.22 9.24 12.81
CA MET A 511 -15.29 10.24 12.97
C MET A 511 -15.04 11.48 12.09
N ASN A 512 -13.79 11.94 12.00
CA ASN A 512 -13.42 13.06 11.13
C ASN A 512 -13.63 12.70 9.65
N GLU A 513 -13.22 11.50 9.24
CA GLU A 513 -13.46 11.00 7.87
C GLU A 513 -14.97 10.86 7.58
N ALA A 514 -15.74 10.32 8.52
CA ALA A 514 -17.19 10.25 8.39
C ALA A 514 -17.82 11.64 8.16
N SER A 515 -17.37 12.65 8.89
CA SER A 515 -17.85 14.02 8.75
C SER A 515 -17.48 14.64 7.39
N LEU A 516 -16.27 14.38 6.90
CA LEU A 516 -15.83 14.83 5.58
C LEU A 516 -16.70 14.18 4.48
N VAL A 517 -16.83 12.85 4.49
CA VAL A 517 -17.59 12.11 3.48
C VAL A 517 -19.07 12.47 3.50
N ASP A 518 -19.66 12.69 4.69
CA ASP A 518 -21.06 13.15 4.81
C ASP A 518 -21.25 14.56 4.23
N SER A 519 -20.27 15.47 4.45
CA SER A 519 -20.29 16.79 3.83
C SER A 519 -20.20 16.74 2.30
N ILE A 520 -19.41 15.82 1.76
CA ILE A 520 -19.31 15.59 0.30
C ILE A 520 -20.65 15.06 -0.24
N ALA A 521 -21.25 14.09 0.45
CA ALA A 521 -22.55 13.54 0.07
C ALA A 521 -23.64 14.62 0.05
N GLN A 522 -23.67 15.50 1.05
CA GLN A 522 -24.59 16.62 1.10
C GLN A 522 -24.40 17.58 -0.09
N GLU A 523 -23.18 17.95 -0.43
CA GLU A 523 -22.90 18.84 -1.56
C GLU A 523 -23.28 18.22 -2.90
N LEU A 524 -23.11 16.90 -3.04
CA LEU A 524 -23.60 16.16 -4.21
C LEU A 524 -25.13 16.20 -4.32
N GLU A 525 -25.84 16.02 -3.21
CA GLU A 525 -27.31 16.10 -3.15
C GLU A 525 -27.81 17.52 -3.47
N GLU A 526 -27.15 18.55 -2.97
CA GLU A 526 -27.46 19.96 -3.25
C GLU A 526 -27.22 20.32 -4.72
N ALA A 527 -26.09 19.84 -5.30
CA ALA A 527 -25.78 20.02 -6.72
C ALA A 527 -26.84 19.37 -7.63
N GLU A 528 -27.38 18.22 -7.24
CA GLU A 528 -28.50 17.57 -7.93
C GLU A 528 -29.78 18.40 -7.82
N GLY A 529 -30.13 18.90 -6.65
CA GLY A 529 -31.34 19.70 -6.41
C GLY A 529 -31.39 21.03 -7.16
N GLN A 530 -30.25 21.62 -7.52
CA GLN A 530 -30.13 22.87 -8.28
C GLN A 530 -30.28 22.68 -9.81
N ARG A 531 -30.31 21.45 -10.32
CA ARG A 531 -30.40 21.11 -11.75
C ARG A 531 -31.64 21.70 -12.49
N PRO A 532 -32.86 21.61 -11.96
CA PRO A 532 -34.02 22.16 -12.66
C PRO A 532 -33.93 23.67 -12.94
N ALA A 533 -33.37 24.43 -12.00
CA ALA A 533 -33.18 25.86 -12.12
C ALA A 533 -32.12 26.23 -13.19
N MET A 534 -31.02 25.49 -13.27
CA MET A 534 -29.95 25.72 -14.27
C MET A 534 -30.39 25.32 -15.68
N GLN A 535 -31.18 24.26 -15.85
CA GLN A 535 -31.73 23.87 -17.15
C GLN A 535 -32.77 24.88 -17.65
N GLN A 536 -33.62 25.41 -16.78
CA GLN A 536 -34.56 26.48 -17.12
C GLN A 536 -33.82 27.78 -17.47
N ALA A 537 -32.76 28.16 -16.75
CA ALA A 537 -31.96 29.33 -17.04
C ALA A 537 -31.27 29.24 -18.42
N LYS A 538 -30.67 28.08 -18.76
CA LYS A 538 -30.05 27.85 -20.08
C LYS A 538 -31.09 27.85 -21.22
N GLN A 539 -32.29 27.31 -21.01
CA GLN A 539 -33.37 27.38 -22.02
C GLN A 539 -33.86 28.79 -22.24
N ILE A 540 -33.91 29.64 -21.21
CA ILE A 540 -34.28 31.05 -21.31
C ILE A 540 -33.19 31.82 -22.07
N ASP A 541 -31.92 31.57 -21.77
CA ASP A 541 -30.78 32.24 -22.42
C ASP A 541 -30.67 31.86 -23.92
N THR A 542 -30.86 30.57 -24.23
CA THR A 542 -30.87 30.09 -25.63
C THR A 542 -32.05 30.68 -26.43
N LYS A 543 -33.24 30.81 -25.79
CA LYS A 543 -34.38 31.51 -26.42
C LYS A 543 -34.13 33.00 -26.57
N GLY A 544 -33.51 33.66 -25.59
CA GLY A 544 -33.11 35.05 -25.65
C GLY A 544 -32.14 35.33 -26.81
N GLN A 545 -31.14 34.49 -27.00
CA GLN A 545 -30.16 34.60 -28.09
C GLN A 545 -30.79 34.31 -29.48
N GLN A 546 -31.75 33.40 -29.58
CA GLN A 546 -32.51 33.18 -30.82
C GLN A 546 -33.43 34.36 -31.19
N VAL A 547 -34.07 35.01 -30.22
CA VAL A 547 -34.88 36.19 -30.42
C VAL A 547 -34.02 37.39 -30.86
N GLN A 548 -32.86 37.60 -30.26
CA GLN A 548 -31.93 38.66 -30.69
C GLN A 548 -31.37 38.44 -32.11
N LYS A 549 -31.05 37.17 -32.48
CA LYS A 549 -30.66 36.87 -33.88
C LYS A 549 -31.77 37.08 -34.92
N GLN A 550 -33.02 36.89 -34.53
CA GLN A 550 -34.17 37.19 -35.44
C GLN A 550 -34.49 38.67 -35.54
N GLN A 551 -34.13 39.48 -34.54
CA GLN A 551 -34.32 40.94 -34.57
C GLN A 551 -33.18 41.70 -35.27
N SER A 552 -31.95 41.13 -35.31
CA SER A 552 -30.79 41.70 -35.98
C SER A 552 -30.62 41.28 -37.47
N GLY A 553 -31.52 40.42 -37.95
CA GLY A 553 -31.56 39.97 -39.35
C GLY A 553 -32.73 40.57 -40.18
N ARG A 554 -33.32 41.68 -39.71
CA ARG A 554 -34.27 42.50 -40.47
C ARG A 554 -33.74 43.86 -40.81
#